data_56ed82db932ad71ebd612d8344eebc54
#
_entry.id   56ed82db932ad71ebd612d8344eebc54
#
_cell.length_a   1.000
_cell.length_b   1.000
_cell.length_c   1.000
_cell.angle_alpha   90.00
_cell.angle_beta   90.00
_cell.angle_gamma   90.00
#
_symmetry.space_group_name_H-M   'P 1'
#
loop_
_entity.id
_entity.type
_entity.pdbx_description
1 polymer ?
#
loop_
_entity_poly.entity_id
_entity_poly.type
_entity_poly.pdbx_seq_one_letter_code
_entity_poly.pdbx_strand_id
1 'polypeptide(L)'
;DFVGSRGLGDVYKRQMLIEKSHYNQAVQKLKKFTEEMQVGDPNKEGEHIGPVVSETQFNKIQALIQKGIDEGAKLIAGGLGKPSGLENGYFVKPTVFVDVDNKMEIARTEIFGPVLSVIPFETEAEAIEIANDTPYGLTNYIQTKDQEKARRVAKKLRSGMVDVNGAGIAIDTPFGGFKHSGIGREAGEPVSYTHLTLPTIVSV
;
A
#
# COMPACT_ATOMS: atom_id res chain seq x y z
N ASP A 1 0.97 -3.84 -17.33
CA ASP A 1 1.96 -3.98 -16.28
C ASP A 1 1.59 -3.06 -15.12
N PHE A 2 1.61 -3.56 -13.92
CA PHE A 2 1.26 -2.81 -12.71
C PHE A 2 2.48 -2.73 -11.79
N VAL A 3 2.74 -1.54 -11.25
CA VAL A 3 3.47 -1.40 -10.00
C VAL A 3 2.42 -1.15 -8.93
N GLY A 4 2.02 -2.19 -8.22
CA GLY A 4 0.93 -2.10 -7.25
C GLY A 4 0.60 -3.43 -6.60
N SER A 5 -0.21 -3.40 -5.59
CA SER A 5 -0.45 -4.49 -4.66
C SER A 5 -1.50 -5.51 -5.10
N ARG A 6 -1.31 -6.75 -4.69
CA ARG A 6 -2.31 -7.80 -4.74
C ARG A 6 -3.14 -7.78 -3.46
N GLY A 7 -4.44 -7.59 -3.61
CA GLY A 7 -5.43 -7.75 -2.54
C GLY A 7 -5.42 -6.64 -1.47
N LEU A 8 -6.60 -6.28 -1.01
CA LEU A 8 -6.81 -5.36 0.11
C LEU A 8 -6.54 -6.00 1.49
N GLY A 9 -6.04 -7.24 1.53
CA GLY A 9 -5.64 -7.90 2.77
C GLY A 9 -4.43 -7.29 3.46
N ASP A 10 -3.64 -6.49 2.74
CA ASP A 10 -2.56 -5.70 3.30
C ASP A 10 -2.98 -4.24 3.40
N VAL A 11 -3.44 -3.85 4.55
CA VAL A 11 -3.98 -2.52 4.89
C VAL A 11 -2.97 -1.37 4.68
N TYR A 12 -1.74 -1.69 4.28
CA TYR A 12 -0.60 -0.76 4.21
C TYR A 12 -0.29 -0.22 2.82
N LYS A 13 -1.02 -0.65 1.78
CA LYS A 13 -0.73 -0.26 0.40
C LYS A 13 -1.52 0.98 0.01
N ARG A 14 -0.81 2.08 -0.17
CA ARG A 14 -1.41 3.40 -0.39
C ARG A 14 -1.56 3.78 -1.84
N GLN A 15 -0.59 3.41 -2.65
CA GLN A 15 -0.48 3.83 -4.04
C GLN A 15 -0.54 2.63 -4.98
N MET A 16 -1.23 2.80 -6.10
CA MET A 16 -1.20 1.91 -7.24
C MET A 16 -0.86 2.72 -8.49
N LEU A 17 0.29 2.43 -9.07
CA LEU A 17 0.73 3.06 -10.31
C LEU A 17 0.24 2.22 -11.49
N ILE A 18 -0.44 2.84 -12.45
CA ILE A 18 -1.02 2.14 -13.61
C ILE A 18 -0.59 2.85 -14.89
N GLU A 19 -0.01 2.10 -15.83
CA GLU A 19 0.35 2.60 -17.14
C GLU A 19 -0.89 3.13 -17.90
N LYS A 20 -0.79 4.33 -18.47
CA LYS A 20 -1.90 5.01 -19.15
C LYS A 20 -2.61 4.18 -20.20
N SER A 21 -1.87 3.34 -20.91
CA SER A 21 -2.43 2.43 -21.93
C SER A 21 -3.48 1.45 -21.37
N HIS A 22 -3.38 1.10 -20.08
CA HIS A 22 -4.27 0.16 -19.39
C HIS A 22 -5.19 0.85 -18.34
N TYR A 23 -5.01 2.14 -18.14
CA TYR A 23 -5.59 2.88 -17.03
C TYR A 23 -7.12 2.77 -16.96
N ASN A 24 -7.81 3.12 -18.04
CA ASN A 24 -9.27 3.11 -18.06
C ASN A 24 -9.86 1.71 -17.77
N GLN A 25 -9.27 0.67 -18.33
CA GLN A 25 -9.72 -0.71 -18.08
C GLN A 25 -9.48 -1.12 -16.62
N ALA A 26 -8.33 -0.75 -16.07
CA ALA A 26 -7.99 -1.05 -14.68
C ALA A 26 -8.91 -0.31 -13.71
N VAL A 27 -9.19 0.97 -13.95
CA VAL A 27 -10.11 1.79 -13.15
C VAL A 27 -11.51 1.16 -13.08
N GLN A 28 -12.04 0.69 -14.22
CA GLN A 28 -13.35 0.00 -14.23
C GLN A 28 -13.34 -1.29 -13.42
N LYS A 29 -12.27 -2.09 -13.53
CA LYS A 29 -12.12 -3.32 -12.74
C LYS A 29 -11.98 -3.03 -11.26
N LEU A 30 -11.18 -2.02 -10.90
CA LEU A 30 -11.00 -1.59 -9.51
C LEU A 30 -12.31 -1.13 -8.89
N LYS A 31 -13.08 -0.32 -9.61
CA LYS A 31 -14.40 0.13 -9.14
C LYS A 31 -15.30 -1.06 -8.82
N LYS A 32 -15.50 -1.96 -9.80
CA LYS A 32 -16.33 -3.15 -9.63
C LYS A 32 -15.86 -4.00 -8.45
N PHE A 33 -14.57 -4.32 -8.40
CA PHE A 33 -13.99 -5.12 -7.33
C PHE A 33 -14.19 -4.48 -5.94
N THR A 34 -13.99 -3.16 -5.84
CA THR A 34 -14.16 -2.45 -4.57
C THR A 34 -15.62 -2.39 -4.12
N GLU A 35 -16.57 -2.25 -5.05
CA GLU A 35 -18.01 -2.27 -4.77
C GLU A 35 -18.50 -3.67 -4.32
N GLU A 36 -17.84 -4.74 -4.75
CA GLU A 36 -18.13 -6.12 -4.37
C GLU A 36 -17.50 -6.52 -3.02
N MET A 37 -16.57 -5.72 -2.48
CA MET A 37 -15.92 -6.02 -1.22
C MET A 37 -16.88 -5.95 -0.04
N GLN A 38 -16.87 -6.99 0.76
CA GLN A 38 -17.67 -7.05 1.97
C GLN A 38 -16.93 -6.37 3.14
N VAL A 39 -17.65 -5.54 3.88
CA VAL A 39 -17.24 -5.04 5.20
C VAL A 39 -18.17 -5.65 6.23
N GLY A 40 -17.62 -6.21 7.30
CA GLY A 40 -18.47 -6.98 8.23
C GLY A 40 -17.88 -7.14 9.62
N ASP A 41 -18.69 -7.74 10.49
CA ASP A 41 -18.34 -8.06 11.87
C ASP A 41 -17.27 -9.18 11.89
N PRO A 42 -16.09 -8.95 12.48
CA PRO A 42 -15.01 -9.93 12.53
C PRO A 42 -15.37 -11.21 13.31
N ASN A 43 -16.45 -11.22 14.08
CA ASN A 43 -16.95 -12.41 14.77
C ASN A 43 -17.80 -13.32 13.88
N LYS A 44 -18.11 -12.90 12.66
CA LYS A 44 -18.86 -13.71 11.69
C LYS A 44 -17.92 -14.38 10.71
N GLU A 45 -18.23 -15.62 10.33
CA GLU A 45 -17.50 -16.31 9.27
C GLU A 45 -17.66 -15.59 7.93
N GLY A 46 -16.61 -15.56 7.12
CA GLY A 46 -16.61 -14.99 5.78
C GLY A 46 -15.37 -14.15 5.49
N GLU A 47 -15.14 -13.88 4.20
CA GLU A 47 -14.08 -12.98 3.75
C GLU A 47 -14.61 -11.54 3.73
N HIS A 48 -14.34 -10.80 4.78
CA HIS A 48 -14.75 -9.40 4.89
C HIS A 48 -13.69 -8.54 5.60
N ILE A 49 -13.74 -7.24 5.33
CA ILE A 49 -12.90 -6.25 6.00
C ILE A 49 -13.54 -5.91 7.35
N GLY A 50 -12.79 -6.08 8.44
CA GLY A 50 -13.20 -5.69 9.79
C GLY A 50 -13.12 -4.19 10.05
N PRO A 51 -13.40 -3.76 11.29
CA PRO A 51 -13.26 -2.37 11.71
C PRO A 51 -11.79 -1.99 11.87
N VAL A 52 -11.48 -0.69 11.80
CA VAL A 52 -10.17 -0.16 12.20
C VAL A 52 -10.07 -0.13 13.72
N VAL A 53 -8.83 -0.01 14.22
CA VAL A 53 -8.49 -0.28 15.62
C VAL A 53 -9.13 0.68 16.64
N SER A 54 -9.47 1.92 16.25
CA SER A 54 -9.97 2.93 17.17
C SER A 54 -10.74 4.04 16.48
N GLU A 55 -11.49 4.83 17.26
CA GLU A 55 -12.15 6.05 16.80
C GLU A 55 -11.16 7.08 16.25
N THR A 56 -10.03 7.25 16.90
CA THR A 56 -8.97 8.15 16.43
C THR A 56 -8.49 7.77 15.04
N GLN A 57 -8.28 6.47 14.80
CA GLN A 57 -7.88 5.99 13.48
C GLN A 57 -9.00 6.16 12.44
N PHE A 58 -10.25 5.88 12.81
CA PHE A 58 -11.40 6.12 11.96
C PHE A 58 -11.48 7.60 11.54
N ASN A 59 -11.41 8.51 12.50
CA ASN A 59 -11.49 9.95 12.25
C ASN A 59 -10.33 10.46 11.38
N LYS A 60 -9.10 9.94 11.60
CA LYS A 60 -7.94 10.23 10.74
C LYS A 60 -8.20 9.81 9.29
N ILE A 61 -8.73 8.61 9.08
CA ILE A 61 -9.04 8.11 7.73
C ILE A 61 -10.11 8.97 7.06
N GLN A 62 -11.20 9.32 7.79
CA GLN A 62 -12.25 10.18 7.26
C GLN A 62 -11.72 11.56 6.86
N ALA A 63 -10.85 12.16 7.68
CA ALA A 63 -10.21 13.44 7.38
C ALA A 63 -9.32 13.35 6.12
N LEU A 64 -8.57 12.26 5.95
CA LEU A 64 -7.74 12.05 4.76
C LEU A 64 -8.58 11.78 3.51
N ILE A 65 -9.70 11.05 3.61
CA ILE A 65 -10.65 10.89 2.49
C ILE A 65 -11.21 12.25 2.08
N GLN A 66 -11.64 13.07 3.05
CA GLN A 66 -12.12 14.43 2.76
C GLN A 66 -11.02 15.27 2.09
N LYS A 67 -9.79 15.20 2.62
CA LYS A 67 -8.64 15.90 2.04
C LYS A 67 -8.38 15.52 0.59
N GLY A 68 -8.47 14.23 0.25
CA GLY A 68 -8.36 13.77 -1.14
C GLY A 68 -9.44 14.35 -2.06
N ILE A 69 -10.68 14.44 -1.57
CA ILE A 69 -11.78 15.09 -2.30
C ILE A 69 -11.49 16.58 -2.52
N ASP A 70 -11.06 17.27 -1.46
CA ASP A 70 -10.77 18.72 -1.50
C ASP A 70 -9.59 19.06 -2.41
N GLU A 71 -8.62 18.17 -2.52
CA GLU A 71 -7.47 18.29 -3.44
C GLU A 71 -7.81 17.93 -4.89
N GLY A 72 -9.04 17.47 -5.15
CA GLY A 72 -9.52 17.18 -6.51
C GLY A 72 -9.25 15.78 -7.01
N ALA A 73 -8.83 14.85 -6.15
CA ALA A 73 -8.76 13.44 -6.52
C ALA A 73 -10.16 12.89 -6.81
N LYS A 74 -10.29 12.10 -7.86
CA LYS A 74 -11.58 11.57 -8.28
C LYS A 74 -11.94 10.31 -7.50
N LEU A 75 -12.96 10.40 -6.66
CA LEU A 75 -13.51 9.28 -5.92
C LEU A 75 -14.35 8.39 -6.86
N ILE A 76 -14.05 7.10 -6.94
CA ILE A 76 -14.78 6.13 -7.79
C ILE A 76 -15.53 5.05 -7.01
N ALA A 77 -15.15 4.81 -5.75
CA ALA A 77 -15.83 3.88 -4.86
C ALA A 77 -15.61 4.28 -3.40
N GLY A 78 -16.52 3.90 -2.51
CA GLY A 78 -16.42 4.16 -1.07
C GLY A 78 -16.72 5.60 -0.68
N GLY A 79 -15.75 6.26 -0.02
CA GLY A 79 -15.88 7.64 0.46
C GLY A 79 -16.23 7.74 1.94
N LEU A 80 -16.73 8.90 2.32
CA LEU A 80 -17.00 9.25 3.72
C LEU A 80 -18.10 8.41 4.38
N GLY A 81 -18.05 8.38 5.69
CA GLY A 81 -19.03 7.72 6.55
C GLY A 81 -18.80 6.22 6.69
N LYS A 82 -19.71 5.58 7.38
CA LYS A 82 -19.68 4.13 7.64
C LYS A 82 -20.47 3.35 6.59
N PRO A 83 -20.18 2.06 6.37
CA PRO A 83 -21.05 1.18 5.58
C PRO A 83 -22.43 1.08 6.20
N SER A 84 -23.46 0.92 5.36
CA SER A 84 -24.84 0.72 5.82
C SER A 84 -24.97 -0.53 6.66
N GLY A 85 -25.69 -0.44 7.78
CA GLY A 85 -25.87 -1.55 8.73
C GLY A 85 -24.69 -1.79 9.67
N LEU A 86 -23.64 -0.96 9.62
CA LEU A 86 -22.44 -1.02 10.47
C LEU A 86 -22.19 0.31 11.19
N GLU A 87 -23.25 0.92 11.69
CA GLU A 87 -23.20 2.22 12.37
C GLU A 87 -22.46 2.11 13.71
N ASN A 88 -22.50 0.94 14.35
CA ASN A 88 -21.77 0.66 15.57
C ASN A 88 -20.38 0.10 15.24
N GLY A 89 -19.33 0.74 15.77
CA GLY A 89 -17.94 0.37 15.51
C GLY A 89 -17.25 1.29 14.50
N TYR A 90 -15.97 1.01 14.23
CA TYR A 90 -15.09 1.88 13.44
C TYR A 90 -14.89 1.33 12.02
N PHE A 91 -16.00 1.04 11.33
CA PHE A 91 -15.97 0.50 9.98
C PHE A 91 -15.77 1.60 8.94
N VAL A 92 -14.85 1.39 8.01
CA VAL A 92 -14.54 2.29 6.91
C VAL A 92 -14.95 1.64 5.59
N LYS A 93 -15.56 2.40 4.70
CA LYS A 93 -15.87 1.94 3.34
C LYS A 93 -14.58 1.73 2.56
N PRO A 94 -14.39 0.60 1.87
CA PRO A 94 -13.33 0.46 0.89
C PRO A 94 -13.40 1.60 -0.11
N THR A 95 -12.33 2.39 -0.19
CA THR A 95 -12.33 3.67 -0.89
C THR A 95 -11.23 3.70 -1.94
N VAL A 96 -11.57 4.14 -3.16
CA VAL A 96 -10.61 4.26 -4.26
C VAL A 96 -10.68 5.65 -4.87
N PHE A 97 -9.53 6.31 -4.86
CA PHE A 97 -9.28 7.53 -5.60
C PHE A 97 -8.50 7.24 -6.88
N VAL A 98 -8.87 7.89 -7.96
CA VAL A 98 -8.16 7.84 -9.26
C VAL A 98 -7.76 9.25 -9.69
N ASP A 99 -6.92 9.33 -10.71
CA ASP A 99 -6.36 10.60 -11.19
C ASP A 99 -5.63 11.38 -10.06
N VAL A 100 -4.98 10.63 -9.16
CA VAL A 100 -4.26 11.19 -8.01
C VAL A 100 -2.91 11.73 -8.49
N ASP A 101 -2.58 12.95 -8.08
CA ASP A 101 -1.21 13.50 -8.21
C ASP A 101 -0.38 13.06 -7.00
N ASN A 102 0.88 12.68 -7.24
CA ASN A 102 1.80 12.25 -6.17
C ASN A 102 2.09 13.33 -5.11
N LYS A 103 1.74 14.58 -5.36
CA LYS A 103 1.85 15.70 -4.41
C LYS A 103 0.67 15.79 -3.44
N MET A 104 -0.46 15.14 -3.74
CA MET A 104 -1.63 15.14 -2.88
C MET A 104 -1.34 14.46 -1.54
N GLU A 105 -1.97 14.94 -0.48
CA GLU A 105 -1.79 14.43 0.89
C GLU A 105 -2.09 12.92 0.99
N ILE A 106 -3.15 12.45 0.30
CA ILE A 106 -3.55 11.03 0.27
C ILE A 106 -2.52 10.12 -0.41
N ALA A 107 -1.65 10.66 -1.27
CA ALA A 107 -0.56 9.92 -1.88
C ALA A 107 0.70 9.89 -0.97
N ARG A 108 0.90 10.89 -0.12
CA ARG A 108 2.12 11.05 0.68
C ARG A 108 1.98 10.60 2.14
N THR A 109 0.76 10.63 2.68
CA THR A 109 0.50 10.27 4.07
C THR A 109 0.06 8.82 4.22
N GLU A 110 0.53 8.12 5.24
CA GLU A 110 0.08 6.78 5.58
C GLU A 110 -1.32 6.83 6.18
N ILE A 111 -2.31 6.41 5.41
CA ILE A 111 -3.74 6.46 5.81
C ILE A 111 -4.05 5.39 6.85
N PHE A 112 -3.47 4.21 6.72
CA PHE A 112 -3.67 3.06 7.61
C PHE A 112 -5.14 2.59 7.65
N GLY A 113 -5.74 2.47 6.46
CA GLY A 113 -7.12 2.06 6.26
C GLY A 113 -7.37 1.57 4.84
N PRO A 114 -8.56 1.11 4.49
CA PRO A 114 -8.90 0.55 3.19
C PRO A 114 -9.10 1.66 2.14
N VAL A 115 -8.07 2.46 1.92
CA VAL A 115 -8.06 3.58 0.97
C VAL A 115 -6.91 3.41 0.00
N LEU A 116 -7.21 3.42 -1.29
CA LEU A 116 -6.27 3.26 -2.39
C LEU A 116 -6.22 4.52 -3.24
N SER A 117 -5.02 5.02 -3.51
CA SER A 117 -4.74 6.12 -4.43
C SER A 117 -4.14 5.59 -5.72
N VAL A 118 -4.80 5.82 -6.85
CA VAL A 118 -4.38 5.34 -8.16
C VAL A 118 -3.80 6.48 -8.97
N ILE A 119 -2.55 6.30 -9.40
CA ILE A 119 -1.77 7.31 -10.13
C ILE A 119 -1.45 6.77 -11.53
N PRO A 120 -1.83 7.46 -12.60
CA PRO A 120 -1.42 7.09 -13.95
C PRO A 120 0.05 7.43 -14.21
N PHE A 121 0.72 6.62 -15.02
CA PHE A 121 2.05 6.94 -15.56
C PHE A 121 2.17 6.62 -17.04
N GLU A 122 3.10 7.25 -17.74
CA GLU A 122 3.33 7.04 -19.17
C GLU A 122 4.55 6.15 -19.44
N THR A 123 5.61 6.31 -18.66
CA THR A 123 6.88 5.60 -18.88
C THR A 123 7.36 4.85 -17.64
N GLU A 124 8.15 3.79 -17.85
CA GLU A 124 8.80 3.07 -16.75
C GLU A 124 9.65 4.00 -15.87
N ALA A 125 10.32 4.97 -16.46
CA ALA A 125 11.14 5.93 -15.71
C ALA A 125 10.29 6.79 -14.78
N GLU A 126 9.16 7.29 -15.26
CA GLU A 126 8.19 8.04 -14.46
C GLU A 126 7.61 7.20 -13.31
N ALA A 127 7.24 5.94 -13.59
CA ALA A 127 6.74 5.04 -12.55
C ALA A 127 7.77 4.83 -11.43
N ILE A 128 9.05 4.66 -11.78
CA ILE A 128 10.14 4.51 -10.79
C ILE A 128 10.34 5.81 -9.99
N GLU A 129 10.27 6.96 -10.64
CA GLU A 129 10.39 8.27 -10.00
C GLU A 129 9.26 8.46 -8.98
N ILE A 130 8.00 8.27 -9.39
CA ILE A 130 6.83 8.38 -8.52
C ILE A 130 6.93 7.40 -7.35
N ALA A 131 7.27 6.14 -7.60
CA ALA A 131 7.39 5.11 -6.56
C ALA A 131 8.50 5.42 -5.55
N ASN A 132 9.54 6.13 -5.97
CA ASN A 132 10.65 6.55 -5.12
C ASN A 132 10.41 7.90 -4.42
N ASP A 133 9.53 8.75 -4.95
CA ASP A 133 9.17 10.05 -4.36
C ASP A 133 8.11 9.89 -3.26
N THR A 134 8.50 9.25 -2.18
CA THR A 134 7.71 9.06 -0.96
C THR A 134 8.63 9.12 0.27
N PRO A 135 8.15 9.58 1.44
CA PRO A 135 8.94 9.54 2.68
C PRO A 135 9.16 8.12 3.22
N TYR A 136 8.51 7.13 2.66
CA TYR A 136 8.56 5.72 3.10
C TYR A 136 9.35 4.84 2.14
N GLY A 137 9.68 3.62 2.58
CA GLY A 137 10.44 2.68 1.77
C GLY A 137 10.50 1.28 2.39
N LEU A 138 9.35 0.72 2.83
CA LEU A 138 9.32 -0.63 3.35
C LEU A 138 9.27 -1.65 2.22
N THR A 139 8.17 -1.68 1.48
CA THR A 139 7.95 -2.67 0.42
C THR A 139 7.35 -2.00 -0.81
N ASN A 140 7.86 -2.38 -1.98
CA ASN A 140 7.23 -2.14 -3.27
C ASN A 140 6.74 -3.43 -3.89
N TYR A 141 5.77 -3.33 -4.81
CA TYR A 141 5.18 -4.46 -5.51
C TYR A 141 5.25 -4.23 -7.01
N ILE A 142 5.65 -5.24 -7.75
CA ILE A 142 5.71 -5.21 -9.22
C ILE A 142 4.81 -6.31 -9.76
N GLN A 143 3.95 -5.97 -10.71
CA GLN A 143 3.12 -6.92 -11.44
C GLN A 143 3.45 -6.82 -12.92
N THR A 144 4.11 -7.80 -13.48
CA THR A 144 4.46 -7.87 -14.89
C THR A 144 4.71 -9.30 -15.33
N LYS A 145 4.41 -9.61 -16.60
CA LYS A 145 4.78 -10.89 -17.19
C LYS A 145 6.23 -10.93 -17.68
N ASP A 146 6.85 -9.77 -17.86
CA ASP A 146 8.25 -9.62 -18.30
C ASP A 146 9.20 -9.69 -17.10
N GLN A 147 9.90 -10.80 -16.96
CA GLN A 147 10.84 -11.07 -15.88
C GLN A 147 12.07 -10.13 -15.91
N GLU A 148 12.55 -9.76 -17.10
CA GLU A 148 13.68 -8.83 -17.23
C GLU A 148 13.27 -7.42 -16.81
N LYS A 149 12.06 -7.00 -17.18
CA LYS A 149 11.46 -5.75 -16.71
C LYS A 149 11.32 -5.77 -15.18
N ALA A 150 10.80 -6.85 -14.61
CA ALA A 150 10.66 -6.99 -13.16
C ALA A 150 11.99 -6.79 -12.44
N ARG A 151 13.05 -7.50 -12.87
CA ARG A 151 14.40 -7.40 -12.29
C ARG A 151 15.00 -6.01 -12.45
N ARG A 152 14.85 -5.40 -13.62
CA ARG A 152 15.37 -4.06 -13.91
C ARG A 152 14.71 -2.99 -13.06
N VAL A 153 13.38 -3.05 -12.92
CA VAL A 153 12.61 -2.10 -12.10
C VAL A 153 12.91 -2.31 -10.62
N ALA A 154 12.90 -3.56 -10.13
CA ALA A 154 13.17 -3.87 -8.73
C ALA A 154 14.49 -3.28 -8.23
N LYS A 155 15.56 -3.34 -9.05
CA LYS A 155 16.87 -2.76 -8.72
C LYS A 155 16.87 -1.24 -8.58
N LYS A 156 15.88 -0.55 -9.14
CA LYS A 156 15.77 0.92 -9.13
C LYS A 156 14.84 1.44 -8.04
N LEU A 157 14.01 0.57 -7.46
CA LEU A 157 13.10 0.95 -6.38
C LEU A 157 13.86 1.09 -5.05
N ARG A 158 13.59 2.18 -4.34
CA ARG A 158 14.23 2.53 -3.05
C ARG A 158 13.36 2.08 -1.88
N SER A 159 13.17 0.79 -1.77
CA SER A 159 12.52 0.13 -0.64
C SER A 159 13.36 -1.03 -0.15
N GLY A 160 13.13 -1.43 1.10
CA GLY A 160 13.85 -2.54 1.70
C GLY A 160 13.50 -3.87 1.06
N MET A 161 12.29 -3.98 0.51
CA MET A 161 11.79 -5.18 -0.14
C MET A 161 11.06 -4.84 -1.44
N VAL A 162 11.09 -5.78 -2.39
CA VAL A 162 10.28 -5.71 -3.62
C VAL A 162 9.66 -7.08 -3.85
N ASP A 163 8.33 -7.12 -3.80
CA ASP A 163 7.57 -8.32 -4.16
C ASP A 163 7.27 -8.29 -5.67
N VAL A 164 7.52 -9.38 -6.35
CA VAL A 164 7.24 -9.52 -7.77
C VAL A 164 6.13 -10.55 -7.98
N ASN A 165 5.04 -10.13 -8.58
CA ASN A 165 3.87 -10.95 -8.92
C ASN A 165 3.20 -11.66 -7.73
N GLY A 166 3.39 -11.14 -6.50
CA GLY A 166 2.84 -11.73 -5.29
C GLY A 166 3.53 -13.02 -4.87
N ALA A 167 4.83 -13.13 -5.12
CA ALA A 167 5.63 -14.28 -4.69
C ALA A 167 5.75 -14.40 -3.15
N GLY A 168 5.45 -13.30 -2.45
CA GLY A 168 5.59 -13.22 -1.01
C GLY A 168 7.03 -12.94 -0.54
N ILE A 169 7.20 -12.83 0.77
CA ILE A 169 8.50 -12.60 1.40
C ILE A 169 9.08 -13.95 1.78
N ALA A 170 10.30 -14.24 1.32
CA ALA A 170 11.03 -15.44 1.74
C ALA A 170 11.49 -15.26 3.20
N ILE A 171 11.31 -16.31 4.02
CA ILE A 171 11.59 -16.27 5.46
C ILE A 171 13.08 -16.06 5.75
N ASP A 172 13.94 -16.46 4.83
CA ASP A 172 15.41 -16.38 4.91
C ASP A 172 15.96 -15.04 4.39
N THR A 173 15.10 -14.12 3.92
CA THR A 173 15.53 -12.81 3.46
C THR A 173 15.34 -11.73 4.54
N PRO A 174 16.23 -10.73 4.60
CA PRO A 174 16.08 -9.64 5.56
C PRO A 174 14.80 -8.85 5.33
N PHE A 175 13.99 -8.70 6.37
CA PHE A 175 12.82 -7.84 6.40
C PHE A 175 13.19 -6.47 6.96
N GLY A 176 12.82 -5.38 6.31
CA GLY A 176 13.05 -4.03 6.80
C GLY A 176 12.98 -2.99 5.69
N GLY A 177 13.04 -1.72 6.07
CA GLY A 177 12.79 -0.58 5.19
C GLY A 177 13.95 0.37 5.03
N PHE A 178 13.62 1.49 4.38
CA PHE A 178 14.43 2.72 4.29
C PHE A 178 13.60 3.93 4.68
N LYS A 179 14.24 5.09 4.78
CA LYS A 179 13.60 6.38 5.06
C LYS A 179 12.79 6.32 6.36
N HIS A 180 11.56 6.87 6.40
CA HIS A 180 10.69 6.85 7.59
C HIS A 180 10.16 5.46 7.95
N SER A 181 10.29 4.46 7.08
CA SER A 181 9.95 3.07 7.41
C SER A 181 10.99 2.39 8.30
N GLY A 182 12.06 3.11 8.70
CA GLY A 182 13.14 2.58 9.52
C GLY A 182 14.25 1.92 8.71
N ILE A 183 15.42 1.75 9.33
CA ILE A 183 16.62 1.18 8.72
C ILE A 183 17.01 -0.18 9.30
N GLY A 184 16.33 -0.63 10.36
CA GLY A 184 16.55 -1.94 10.96
C GLY A 184 16.23 -3.07 10.00
N ARG A 185 16.73 -4.26 10.33
CA ARG A 185 16.42 -5.50 9.62
C ARG A 185 16.05 -6.58 10.61
N GLU A 186 15.04 -7.39 10.22
CA GLU A 186 14.65 -8.61 10.90
C GLU A 186 14.84 -9.79 9.93
N ALA A 187 14.98 -11.00 10.45
CA ALA A 187 15.19 -12.22 9.70
C ALA A 187 16.43 -12.21 8.78
N GLY A 188 16.74 -13.38 8.19
CA GLY A 188 17.87 -13.55 7.29
C GLY A 188 19.23 -13.60 7.99
N GLU A 189 20.23 -14.07 7.27
CA GLU A 189 21.60 -14.25 7.74
C GLU A 189 22.25 -12.98 8.32
N PRO A 190 22.09 -11.77 7.70
CA PRO A 190 22.70 -10.54 8.24
C PRO A 190 22.28 -10.19 9.67
N VAL A 191 21.05 -10.53 10.06
CA VAL A 191 20.54 -10.23 11.41
C VAL A 191 21.16 -11.16 12.45
N SER A 192 21.40 -12.44 12.10
CA SER A 192 22.09 -13.37 12.96
C SER A 192 23.48 -12.88 13.35
N TYR A 193 24.22 -12.34 12.41
CA TYR A 193 25.55 -11.76 12.70
C TYR A 193 25.47 -10.52 13.60
N THR A 194 24.51 -9.63 13.37
CA THR A 194 24.33 -8.44 14.20
C THR A 194 24.02 -8.82 15.66
N HIS A 195 23.19 -9.81 15.89
CA HIS A 195 22.82 -10.27 17.23
C HIS A 195 23.94 -11.07 17.92
N LEU A 196 24.77 -11.78 17.18
CA LEU A 196 25.90 -12.55 17.72
C LEU A 196 27.10 -11.65 18.10
N THR A 197 27.24 -10.47 17.50
CA THR A 197 28.38 -9.56 17.76
C THR A 197 28.11 -8.55 18.87
N LEU A 198 26.86 -8.26 19.19
CA LEU A 198 26.48 -7.33 20.26
C LEU A 198 27.00 -7.70 21.66
N PRO A 199 27.03 -8.96 22.11
CA PRO A 199 27.56 -9.34 23.43
C PRO A 199 29.06 -9.12 23.58
N THR A 200 29.82 -9.03 22.49
CA THR A 200 31.30 -8.89 22.54
C THR A 200 31.75 -7.46 22.81
N ILE A 201 30.87 -6.49 22.72
CA ILE A 201 31.19 -5.05 22.93
C ILE A 201 31.04 -4.65 24.41
N VAL A 202 30.45 -5.50 25.26
CA VAL A 202 30.15 -5.20 26.67
C VAL A 202 31.21 -5.76 27.64
N SER A 203 32.34 -6.23 27.15
CA SER A 203 33.43 -6.74 27.98
C SER A 203 34.69 -5.86 27.84
N VAL A 204 34.58 -4.58 28.21
CA VAL A 204 35.74 -3.72 28.53
C VAL A 204 35.38 -2.89 29.77
#